data_0dda632fdb2a88cb995c6f024a4d4768
#
_entry.id   0dda632fdb2a88cb995c6f024a4d4768
#
_cell.length_a   1.000
_cell.length_b   1.000
_cell.length_c   1.000
_cell.angle_alpha   90.00
_cell.angle_beta   90.00
_cell.angle_gamma   90.00
#
_symmetry.space_group_name_H-M   'P 1'
#
loop_
_entity.id
_entity.type
_entity.pdbx_description
1 polymer ?
#
loop_
_entity_poly.entity_id
_entity_poly.type
_entity_poly.pdbx_seq_one_letter_code
_entity_poly.pdbx_strand_id
1 'polypeptide(L)'
;MCWLLIDNQIDSSSGYIDSLCPLFGGGKDCNHILKSDASRLFGYIAWSEIGISFYISNLWLIFCFTNLYAYLSVISVCSLLFTFWSVYYQKYEAKEWCFLCLLVVFSLWLLFVNNLVFGLIRMPDFRYGDLISVLCIYLIPLFSVHLLLPIFMKSSKLEEVSRRFKQLKSDEDIFRSLLKSSRKYVIDKRLGISWGDFESKNTITVISNPYCKSCGEMHSNLKAMMMNARVKYNIQYIFVTYNQTLEKSIALFMAMNQSLNSSKFDAFLDDWFSSDDKKRQDIMNGKYLCDINDECWWKNIKDQKNFAKFVDVKATPTLFFNGYLLPSKYSLRYL
;
A
#
# COMPACT_ATOMS: atom_id res chain seq x y z
N MET A 1 20.00 6.79 18.85
CA MET A 1 19.24 7.49 19.91
C MET A 1 18.26 8.49 19.33
N CYS A 2 18.72 9.62 18.76
CA CYS A 2 17.81 10.62 18.17
C CYS A 2 16.88 10.04 17.10
N TRP A 3 17.34 9.05 16.32
CA TRP A 3 16.48 8.32 15.36
C TRP A 3 15.34 7.57 16.06
N LEU A 4 15.59 6.91 17.18
CA LEU A 4 14.55 6.23 17.96
C LEU A 4 13.51 7.21 18.52
N LEU A 5 13.93 8.42 18.92
CA LEU A 5 13.03 9.48 19.35
C LEU A 5 12.15 9.98 18.20
N ILE A 6 12.72 10.09 17.00
CA ILE A 6 11.99 10.44 15.78
C ILE A 6 11.01 9.32 15.41
N ASP A 7 11.46 8.06 15.43
CA ASP A 7 10.64 6.90 15.11
C ASP A 7 9.42 6.81 16.04
N ASN A 8 9.57 7.07 17.32
CA ASN A 8 8.48 7.12 18.28
C ASN A 8 7.52 8.33 18.07
N GLN A 9 8.03 9.46 17.57
CA GLN A 9 7.17 10.58 17.17
C GLN A 9 6.37 10.27 15.89
N ILE A 10 6.91 9.39 15.02
CA ILE A 10 6.28 8.95 13.78
C ILE A 10 5.23 7.88 14.06
N ASP A 11 5.60 6.86 14.79
CA ASP A 11 4.78 5.69 15.09
C ASP A 11 4.74 5.42 16.60
N SER A 12 3.69 5.92 17.23
CA SER A 12 3.45 5.69 18.67
C SER A 12 3.11 4.24 19.02
N SER A 13 3.06 3.34 18.03
CA SER A 13 2.83 1.90 18.17
C SER A 13 4.09 1.05 17.92
N SER A 14 5.26 1.69 17.70
CA SER A 14 6.50 0.95 17.52
C SER A 14 6.87 0.26 18.84
N GLY A 15 6.57 -1.03 18.95
CA GLY A 15 6.77 -1.84 20.16
C GLY A 15 8.23 -1.97 20.62
N TYR A 16 9.18 -1.38 19.92
CA TYR A 16 10.59 -1.33 20.32
C TYR A 16 10.82 -0.44 21.55
N ILE A 17 10.15 0.69 21.63
CA ILE A 17 10.31 1.62 22.77
C ILE A 17 9.51 1.14 23.97
N ASP A 18 8.31 0.60 23.72
CA ASP A 18 7.50 -0.03 24.76
C ASP A 18 8.19 -1.25 25.39
N SER A 19 9.12 -1.91 24.69
CA SER A 19 9.94 -3.00 25.21
C SER A 19 11.22 -2.53 25.92
N LEU A 20 11.76 -1.35 25.56
CA LEU A 20 12.99 -0.81 26.15
C LEU A 20 12.72 0.02 27.43
N CYS A 21 11.64 0.78 27.49
CA CYS A 21 11.30 1.61 28.65
C CYS A 21 11.12 0.82 29.97
N PRO A 22 10.47 -0.37 30.01
CA PRO A 22 10.32 -1.16 31.23
C PRO A 22 11.63 -1.76 31.74
N LEU A 23 12.59 -2.06 30.84
CA LEU A 23 13.90 -2.64 31.20
C LEU A 23 14.75 -1.71 32.09
N PHE A 24 14.49 -0.39 32.04
CA PHE A 24 15.25 0.61 32.77
C PHE A 24 14.44 1.38 33.82
N GLY A 25 13.31 0.79 34.28
CA GLY A 25 12.53 1.36 35.40
C GLY A 25 11.70 2.60 35.06
N GLY A 26 11.61 2.96 33.76
CA GLY A 26 10.72 4.03 33.27
C GLY A 26 9.29 3.50 33.15
N GLY A 27 8.32 4.19 33.76
CA GLY A 27 6.91 3.88 33.59
C GLY A 27 6.43 4.07 32.14
N LYS A 28 5.15 3.82 31.89
CA LYS A 28 4.48 3.88 30.58
C LYS A 28 4.55 5.24 29.83
N ASP A 29 5.33 6.21 30.31
CA ASP A 29 5.10 7.65 30.08
C ASP A 29 6.16 8.37 29.22
N CYS A 30 7.10 7.63 28.58
CA CYS A 30 8.01 8.23 27.59
C CYS A 30 7.23 8.96 26.47
N ASN A 31 6.06 8.45 26.12
CA ASN A 31 5.19 9.02 25.08
C ASN A 31 4.56 10.38 25.50
N HIS A 32 4.36 10.61 26.81
CA HIS A 32 3.74 11.84 27.29
C HIS A 32 4.69 13.02 27.12
N ILE A 33 5.96 12.89 27.52
CA ILE A 33 6.97 13.95 27.38
C ILE A 33 7.23 14.28 25.90
N LEU A 34 7.32 13.25 25.04
CA LEU A 34 7.59 13.45 23.63
C LEU A 34 6.45 14.11 22.83
N LYS A 35 5.21 14.03 23.36
CA LYS A 35 4.02 14.67 22.77
C LYS A 35 3.68 16.01 23.39
N SER A 36 4.36 16.42 24.47
CA SER A 36 4.13 17.70 25.11
C SER A 36 4.59 18.86 24.22
N ASP A 37 3.99 20.04 24.38
CA ASP A 37 4.39 21.27 23.66
C ASP A 37 5.85 21.64 23.92
N ALA A 38 6.38 21.30 25.09
CA ALA A 38 7.78 21.50 25.44
C ALA A 38 8.76 20.59 24.67
N SER A 39 8.28 19.54 24.01
CA SER A 39 9.09 18.71 23.12
C SER A 39 9.49 19.43 21.82
N ARG A 40 8.93 20.64 21.57
CA ARG A 40 9.19 21.44 20.38
C ARG A 40 9.73 22.80 20.72
N LEU A 41 10.77 23.20 20.00
CA LEU A 41 11.33 24.55 20.06
C LEU A 41 10.38 25.50 19.31
N PHE A 42 9.86 26.53 20.01
CA PHE A 42 8.87 27.49 19.49
C PHE A 42 7.61 26.83 18.87
N GLY A 43 7.27 25.61 19.25
CA GLY A 43 6.12 24.87 18.71
C GLY A 43 6.30 24.27 17.33
N TYR A 44 7.43 24.51 16.64
CA TYR A 44 7.63 24.08 15.24
C TYR A 44 8.64 22.93 15.10
N ILE A 45 9.85 23.06 15.67
CA ILE A 45 10.96 22.14 15.47
C ILE A 45 11.08 21.22 16.69
N ALA A 46 11.04 19.91 16.50
CA ALA A 46 11.20 18.97 17.62
C ALA A 46 12.66 18.92 18.10
N TRP A 47 12.88 18.80 19.42
CA TRP A 47 14.22 18.63 19.98
C TRP A 47 14.96 17.40 19.43
N SER A 48 14.22 16.37 19.04
CA SER A 48 14.78 15.19 18.37
C SER A 48 15.37 15.51 16.98
N GLU A 49 14.74 16.43 16.23
CA GLU A 49 15.27 16.91 14.93
C GLU A 49 16.56 17.71 15.11
N ILE A 50 16.57 18.59 16.13
CA ILE A 50 17.77 19.36 16.50
C ILE A 50 18.89 18.41 16.91
N GLY A 51 18.57 17.38 17.74
CA GLY A 51 19.53 16.40 18.20
C GLY A 51 20.16 15.61 17.07
N ILE A 52 19.37 15.06 16.15
CA ILE A 52 19.94 14.28 15.02
C ILE A 52 20.77 15.17 14.09
N SER A 53 20.28 16.38 13.82
CA SER A 53 21.00 17.35 12.98
C SER A 53 22.32 17.76 13.62
N PHE A 54 22.37 17.95 14.93
CA PHE A 54 23.57 18.23 15.69
C PHE A 54 24.62 17.13 15.52
N TYR A 55 24.25 15.84 15.69
CA TYR A 55 25.19 14.75 15.51
C TYR A 55 25.67 14.59 14.06
N ILE A 56 24.77 14.77 13.08
CA ILE A 56 25.15 14.74 11.66
C ILE A 56 26.14 15.88 11.36
N SER A 57 25.88 17.08 11.84
CA SER A 57 26.76 18.24 11.65
C SER A 57 28.13 18.04 12.29
N ASN A 58 28.18 17.46 13.50
CA ASN A 58 29.44 17.14 14.17
C ASN A 58 30.26 16.10 13.37
N LEU A 59 29.62 15.04 12.88
CA LEU A 59 30.28 14.06 12.01
C LEU A 59 30.80 14.71 10.73
N TRP A 60 30.00 15.55 10.10
CA TRP A 60 30.38 16.24 8.87
C TRP A 60 31.56 17.18 9.09
N LEU A 61 31.54 17.90 10.22
CA LEU A 61 32.65 18.80 10.59
C LEU A 61 33.94 18.02 10.86
N ILE A 62 33.86 16.89 11.57
CA ILE A 62 35.03 16.05 11.87
C ILE A 62 35.66 15.47 10.60
N PHE A 63 34.86 14.98 9.66
CA PHE A 63 35.36 14.28 8.48
C PHE A 63 35.76 15.23 7.33
N CYS A 64 35.03 16.33 7.13
CA CYS A 64 35.18 17.17 5.95
C CYS A 64 35.86 18.51 6.25
N PHE A 65 35.83 19.03 7.50
CA PHE A 65 36.26 20.40 7.84
C PHE A 65 37.11 20.42 9.09
N THR A 66 38.25 19.68 9.06
CA THR A 66 39.19 19.58 10.18
C THR A 66 39.72 20.92 10.66
N ASN A 67 39.82 21.91 9.79
CA ASN A 67 40.25 23.27 10.12
C ASN A 67 39.27 24.00 11.06
N LEU A 68 38.00 23.59 11.09
CA LEU A 68 36.98 24.21 11.92
C LEU A 68 36.76 23.46 13.24
N TYR A 69 37.65 22.53 13.59
CA TYR A 69 37.51 21.68 14.79
C TYR A 69 37.45 22.48 16.10
N ALA A 70 38.08 23.63 16.18
CA ALA A 70 38.01 24.50 17.35
C ALA A 70 36.58 24.98 17.64
N TYR A 71 35.76 25.19 16.61
CA TYR A 71 34.34 25.56 16.77
C TYR A 71 33.51 24.41 17.33
N LEU A 72 33.85 23.16 17.03
CA LEU A 72 33.20 21.98 17.59
C LEU A 72 33.29 21.97 19.12
N SER A 73 34.47 22.33 19.67
CA SER A 73 34.67 22.36 21.13
C SER A 73 33.78 23.43 21.79
N VAL A 74 33.66 24.61 21.22
CA VAL A 74 32.79 25.67 21.73
C VAL A 74 31.32 25.24 21.66
N ILE A 75 30.89 24.67 20.53
CA ILE A 75 29.51 24.22 20.36
C ILE A 75 29.19 23.08 21.32
N SER A 76 30.12 22.15 21.57
CA SER A 76 29.92 21.08 22.56
C SER A 76 29.77 21.62 23.99
N VAL A 77 30.50 22.65 24.36
CA VAL A 77 30.32 23.35 25.65
C VAL A 77 28.95 24.03 25.72
N CYS A 78 28.55 24.75 24.67
CA CYS A 78 27.24 25.39 24.62
C CYS A 78 26.07 24.38 24.67
N SER A 79 26.25 23.18 24.09
CA SER A 79 25.23 22.13 24.15
C SER A 79 24.96 21.60 25.56
N LEU A 80 25.90 21.76 26.50
CA LEU A 80 25.69 21.42 27.90
C LEU A 80 24.59 22.24 28.57
N LEU A 81 24.35 23.50 28.13
CA LEU A 81 23.26 24.32 28.67
C LEU A 81 21.89 23.61 28.42
N PHE A 82 21.75 22.96 27.29
CA PHE A 82 20.56 22.16 27.01
C PHE A 82 20.38 20.98 28.00
N THR A 83 21.47 20.37 28.45
CA THR A 83 21.40 19.25 29.39
C THR A 83 20.80 19.66 30.73
N PHE A 84 21.20 20.83 31.22
CA PHE A 84 20.64 21.39 32.47
C PHE A 84 19.14 21.69 32.31
N TRP A 85 18.76 22.34 31.20
CA TRP A 85 17.36 22.63 30.93
C TRP A 85 16.54 21.34 30.80
N SER A 86 17.05 20.31 30.08
CA SER A 86 16.37 19.04 29.90
C SER A 86 16.11 18.29 31.21
N VAL A 87 17.13 18.23 32.12
CA VAL A 87 17.00 17.61 33.44
C VAL A 87 16.04 18.40 34.33
N TYR A 88 16.13 19.74 34.32
CA TYR A 88 15.22 20.60 35.06
C TYR A 88 13.76 20.37 34.64
N TYR A 89 13.48 20.38 33.32
CA TYR A 89 12.14 20.17 32.80
C TYR A 89 11.57 18.82 33.21
N GLN A 90 12.34 17.75 33.06
CA GLN A 90 11.91 16.37 33.41
C GLN A 90 11.60 16.25 34.92
N LYS A 91 12.38 16.90 35.76
CA LYS A 91 12.23 16.81 37.22
C LYS A 91 11.10 17.66 37.78
N TYR A 92 10.95 18.91 37.31
CA TYR A 92 10.08 19.91 37.95
C TYR A 92 8.77 20.14 37.18
N GLU A 93 8.82 20.13 35.85
CA GLU A 93 7.64 20.40 35.01
C GLU A 93 6.90 19.11 34.63
N ALA A 94 7.58 18.20 33.98
CA ALA A 94 6.97 16.93 33.54
C ALA A 94 6.75 15.96 34.71
N LYS A 95 7.60 16.03 35.74
CA LYS A 95 7.64 15.08 36.89
C LYS A 95 7.77 13.63 36.47
N GLU A 96 8.32 13.38 35.32
CA GLU A 96 8.51 12.09 34.68
C GLU A 96 9.91 12.03 34.06
N TRP A 97 10.53 10.83 34.08
CA TRP A 97 11.86 10.65 33.53
C TRP A 97 11.80 9.95 32.18
N CYS A 98 12.29 10.61 31.12
CA CYS A 98 12.44 10.03 29.81
C CYS A 98 13.84 9.42 29.65
N PHE A 99 13.94 8.09 29.64
CA PHE A 99 15.22 7.38 29.52
C PHE A 99 15.98 7.74 28.24
N LEU A 100 15.31 7.87 27.11
CA LEU A 100 15.93 8.26 25.84
C LEU A 100 16.50 9.67 25.89
N CYS A 101 15.81 10.60 26.58
CA CYS A 101 16.30 11.96 26.75
C CYS A 101 17.55 11.98 27.66
N LEU A 102 17.56 11.16 28.71
CA LEU A 102 18.73 11.03 29.59
C LEU A 102 19.93 10.44 28.87
N LEU A 103 19.72 9.51 27.94
CA LEU A 103 20.80 8.97 27.13
C LEU A 103 21.38 10.01 26.14
N VAL A 104 20.56 10.92 25.61
CA VAL A 104 21.05 12.07 24.82
C VAL A 104 21.89 13.00 25.72
N VAL A 105 21.40 13.33 26.92
CA VAL A 105 22.17 14.12 27.90
C VAL A 105 23.51 13.45 28.20
N PHE A 106 23.51 12.16 28.50
CA PHE A 106 24.73 11.39 28.76
C PHE A 106 25.71 11.42 27.57
N SER A 107 25.23 11.29 26.34
CA SER A 107 26.09 11.34 25.15
C SER A 107 26.71 12.74 24.94
N LEU A 108 26.01 13.82 25.26
CA LEU A 108 26.57 15.17 25.23
C LEU A 108 27.68 15.36 26.26
N TRP A 109 27.50 14.82 27.49
CA TRP A 109 28.56 14.83 28.51
C TRP A 109 29.76 13.99 28.08
N LEU A 110 29.58 12.83 27.44
CA LEU A 110 30.68 12.04 26.91
C LEU A 110 31.47 12.80 25.85
N LEU A 111 30.80 13.51 24.95
CA LEU A 111 31.46 14.35 23.96
C LEU A 111 32.29 15.45 24.61
N PHE A 112 31.74 16.10 25.61
CA PHE A 112 32.46 17.16 26.35
C PHE A 112 33.69 16.59 27.08
N VAL A 113 33.55 15.49 27.82
CA VAL A 113 34.65 14.85 28.54
C VAL A 113 35.74 14.39 27.56
N ASN A 114 35.36 13.81 26.41
CA ASN A 114 36.30 13.43 25.37
C ASN A 114 37.11 14.66 24.87
N ASN A 115 36.45 15.78 24.59
CA ASN A 115 37.12 17.00 24.16
C ASN A 115 38.05 17.56 25.26
N LEU A 116 37.69 17.42 26.54
CA LEU A 116 38.53 17.85 27.66
C LEU A 116 39.76 16.95 27.81
N VAL A 117 39.61 15.61 27.82
CA VAL A 117 40.67 14.64 28.03
C VAL A 117 41.75 14.73 26.89
N PHE A 118 41.30 14.89 25.66
CA PHE A 118 42.22 15.01 24.54
C PHE A 118 42.76 16.42 24.28
N GLY A 119 42.45 17.38 25.18
CA GLY A 119 42.93 18.77 25.07
C GLY A 119 42.46 19.47 23.79
N LEU A 120 41.29 19.08 23.28
CA LEU A 120 40.73 19.61 22.06
C LEU A 120 39.94 20.90 22.26
N ILE A 121 39.79 21.34 23.52
CA ILE A 121 39.13 22.59 23.86
C ILE A 121 40.09 23.74 23.53
N ARG A 122 39.92 24.35 22.37
CA ARG A 122 40.68 25.49 21.90
C ARG A 122 39.71 26.61 21.53
N MET A 123 40.09 27.84 21.83
CA MET A 123 39.35 29.00 21.33
C MET A 123 39.62 29.16 19.83
N PRO A 124 38.56 29.21 19.02
CA PRO A 124 38.71 29.40 17.57
C PRO A 124 39.14 30.84 17.27
N ASP A 125 39.94 31.02 16.22
CA ASP A 125 40.16 32.32 15.62
C ASP A 125 38.89 32.75 14.90
N PHE A 126 38.19 33.73 15.41
CA PHE A 126 36.89 34.16 14.88
C PHE A 126 37.08 34.90 13.55
N ARG A 127 36.99 34.16 12.45
CA ARG A 127 36.95 34.70 11.09
C ARG A 127 35.50 34.65 10.59
N TYR A 128 35.03 35.71 9.94
CA TYR A 128 33.66 35.79 9.43
C TYR A 128 33.34 34.62 8.46
N GLY A 129 34.29 34.22 7.59
CA GLY A 129 34.11 33.10 6.67
C GLY A 129 33.89 31.77 7.40
N ASP A 130 34.63 31.51 8.47
CA ASP A 130 34.55 30.29 9.26
C ASP A 130 33.19 30.24 10.03
N LEU A 131 32.76 31.36 10.56
CA LEU A 131 31.45 31.45 11.22
C LEU A 131 30.30 31.15 10.27
N ILE A 132 30.33 31.69 9.04
CA ILE A 132 29.32 31.39 8.01
C ILE A 132 29.35 29.92 7.66
N SER A 133 30.55 29.35 7.48
CA SER A 133 30.72 27.93 7.16
C SER A 133 30.14 27.02 8.25
N VAL A 134 30.45 27.31 9.52
CA VAL A 134 29.90 26.57 10.66
C VAL A 134 28.40 26.70 10.73
N LEU A 135 27.87 27.91 10.55
CA LEU A 135 26.44 28.13 10.53
C LEU A 135 25.74 27.30 9.43
N CYS A 136 26.30 27.27 8.22
CA CYS A 136 25.78 26.46 7.13
C CYS A 136 25.85 24.95 7.45
N ILE A 137 26.95 24.47 8.04
CA ILE A 137 27.14 23.06 8.42
C ILE A 137 26.05 22.60 9.42
N TYR A 138 25.56 23.48 10.29
CA TYR A 138 24.51 23.12 11.24
C TYR A 138 23.09 23.38 10.69
N LEU A 139 22.88 24.42 9.90
CA LEU A 139 21.57 24.75 9.35
C LEU A 139 21.15 23.80 8.21
N ILE A 140 22.07 23.40 7.33
CA ILE A 140 21.71 22.54 6.20
C ILE A 140 21.15 21.19 6.66
N PRO A 141 21.79 20.44 7.57
CA PRO A 141 21.20 19.21 8.11
C PRO A 141 19.88 19.45 8.85
N LEU A 142 19.77 20.54 9.62
CA LEU A 142 18.54 20.86 10.35
C LEU A 142 17.37 21.09 9.39
N PHE A 143 17.56 21.91 8.36
CA PHE A 143 16.51 22.12 7.34
C PHE A 143 16.21 20.85 6.56
N SER A 144 17.25 20.08 6.21
CA SER A 144 17.06 18.82 5.49
C SER A 144 16.22 17.83 6.31
N VAL A 145 16.54 17.64 7.58
CA VAL A 145 15.78 16.75 8.47
C VAL A 145 14.34 17.27 8.62
N HIS A 146 14.17 18.57 8.89
CA HIS A 146 12.84 19.17 9.08
C HIS A 146 11.95 19.06 7.84
N LEU A 147 12.50 19.21 6.63
CA LEU A 147 11.74 19.07 5.37
C LEU A 147 11.47 17.61 4.99
N LEU A 148 12.44 16.72 5.22
CA LEU A 148 12.32 15.32 4.82
C LEU A 148 11.48 14.49 5.79
N LEU A 149 11.54 14.82 7.09
CA LEU A 149 10.83 14.05 8.13
C LEU A 149 9.33 13.90 7.86
N PRO A 150 8.54 14.96 7.55
CA PRO A 150 7.11 14.82 7.28
C PRO A 150 6.82 13.98 6.03
N ILE A 151 7.73 13.96 5.04
CA ILE A 151 7.60 13.12 3.84
C ILE A 151 7.73 11.64 4.22
N PHE A 152 8.75 11.29 5.00
CA PHE A 152 8.95 9.93 5.52
C PHE A 152 7.78 9.49 6.41
N MET A 153 7.29 10.39 7.28
CA MET A 153 6.12 10.13 8.13
C MET A 153 4.86 9.81 7.30
N LYS A 154 4.60 10.57 6.24
CA LYS A 154 3.48 10.30 5.34
C LYS A 154 3.62 8.96 4.63
N SER A 155 4.82 8.64 4.16
CA SER A 155 5.10 7.40 3.44
C SER A 155 4.86 6.17 4.33
N SER A 156 5.42 6.16 5.55
CA SER A 156 5.27 5.03 6.47
C SER A 156 3.82 4.82 6.94
N LYS A 157 3.09 5.91 7.23
CA LYS A 157 1.66 5.83 7.56
C LYS A 157 0.83 5.29 6.39
N LEU A 158 1.14 5.70 5.16
CA LEU A 158 0.45 5.20 3.98
C LEU A 158 0.67 3.70 3.79
N GLU A 159 1.90 3.23 4.00
CA GLU A 159 2.23 1.80 3.93
C GLU A 159 1.50 1.00 5.01
N GLU A 160 1.45 1.51 6.24
CA GLU A 160 0.74 0.85 7.33
C GLU A 160 -0.77 0.78 7.05
N VAL A 161 -1.40 1.88 6.66
CA VAL A 161 -2.82 1.92 6.29
C VAL A 161 -3.08 0.98 5.11
N SER A 162 -2.21 0.97 4.10
CA SER A 162 -2.32 0.06 2.95
C SER A 162 -2.23 -1.41 3.38
N ARG A 163 -1.32 -1.74 4.31
CA ARG A 163 -1.16 -3.08 4.86
C ARG A 163 -2.39 -3.52 5.65
N ARG A 164 -2.88 -2.67 6.57
CA ARG A 164 -4.11 -2.93 7.35
C ARG A 164 -5.32 -3.09 6.43
N PHE A 165 -5.42 -2.25 5.40
CA PHE A 165 -6.48 -2.35 4.41
C PHE A 165 -6.42 -3.66 3.59
N LYS A 166 -5.21 -4.12 3.23
CA LYS A 166 -5.01 -5.43 2.59
C LYS A 166 -5.40 -6.58 3.52
N GLN A 167 -5.03 -6.50 4.80
CA GLN A 167 -5.40 -7.51 5.80
C GLN A 167 -6.92 -7.60 5.96
N LEU A 168 -7.61 -6.46 6.13
CA LEU A 168 -9.08 -6.43 6.20
C LEU A 168 -9.76 -6.98 4.94
N LYS A 169 -9.19 -6.69 3.77
CA LYS A 169 -9.70 -7.25 2.52
C LYS A 169 -9.47 -8.77 2.37
N SER A 170 -8.39 -9.28 2.97
CA SER A 170 -8.06 -10.71 2.93
C SER A 170 -8.79 -11.51 4.00
N ASP A 171 -9.54 -10.85 4.88
CA ASP A 171 -10.32 -11.49 5.92
C ASP A 171 -11.55 -12.18 5.29
N GLU A 172 -11.59 -13.50 5.40
CA GLU A 172 -12.63 -14.34 4.79
C GLU A 172 -14.01 -14.09 5.41
N ASP A 173 -14.06 -13.79 6.71
CA ASP A 173 -15.32 -13.53 7.41
C ASP A 173 -15.93 -12.20 6.97
N ILE A 174 -15.10 -11.18 6.80
CA ILE A 174 -15.51 -9.88 6.26
C ILE A 174 -16.02 -10.05 4.82
N PHE A 175 -15.26 -10.77 3.99
CA PHE A 175 -15.64 -11.04 2.60
C PHE A 175 -16.99 -11.79 2.53
N ARG A 176 -17.15 -12.87 3.29
CA ARG A 176 -18.38 -13.67 3.34
C ARG A 176 -19.56 -12.86 3.86
N SER A 177 -19.35 -12.01 4.84
CA SER A 177 -20.38 -11.14 5.40
C SER A 177 -20.87 -10.12 4.37
N LEU A 178 -19.94 -9.46 3.67
CA LEU A 178 -20.25 -8.50 2.61
C LEU A 178 -20.90 -9.18 1.40
N LEU A 179 -20.45 -10.39 1.04
CA LEU A 179 -21.05 -11.15 -0.04
C LEU A 179 -22.49 -11.53 0.29
N LYS A 180 -22.77 -12.00 1.51
CA LYS A 180 -24.13 -12.34 1.96
C LYS A 180 -25.05 -11.12 2.06
N SER A 181 -24.51 -9.93 2.31
CA SER A 181 -25.29 -8.69 2.31
C SER A 181 -25.61 -8.18 0.90
N SER A 182 -24.91 -8.68 -0.12
CA SER A 182 -25.16 -8.36 -1.53
C SER A 182 -26.44 -9.07 -2.03
N ARG A 183 -27.04 -8.52 -3.08
CA ARG A 183 -28.21 -9.16 -3.69
C ARG A 183 -27.82 -10.51 -4.28
N LYS A 184 -28.63 -11.53 -3.96
CA LYS A 184 -28.52 -12.86 -4.53
C LYS A 184 -29.51 -13.01 -5.68
N TYR A 185 -29.04 -13.53 -6.79
CA TYR A 185 -29.83 -13.82 -7.99
C TYR A 185 -29.80 -15.32 -8.27
N VAL A 186 -30.92 -15.86 -8.71
CA VAL A 186 -30.97 -17.21 -9.23
C VAL A 186 -30.58 -17.15 -10.71
N ILE A 187 -29.44 -17.74 -11.02
CA ILE A 187 -28.88 -17.73 -12.37
C ILE A 187 -29.04 -19.14 -12.94
N ASP A 188 -29.75 -19.27 -14.08
CA ASP A 188 -29.88 -20.55 -14.77
C ASP A 188 -28.51 -20.98 -15.32
N LYS A 189 -28.10 -22.18 -14.99
CA LYS A 189 -26.81 -22.77 -15.47
C LYS A 189 -26.73 -22.90 -16.99
N ARG A 190 -27.89 -22.93 -17.67
CA ARG A 190 -27.97 -23.03 -19.13
C ARG A 190 -27.89 -21.68 -19.83
N LEU A 191 -27.88 -20.58 -19.06
CA LEU A 191 -27.79 -19.25 -19.61
C LEU A 191 -26.34 -18.91 -19.98
N GLY A 192 -26.11 -18.60 -21.26
CA GLY A 192 -24.78 -18.32 -21.77
C GLY A 192 -23.93 -19.56 -21.96
N ILE A 193 -22.67 -19.49 -21.60
CA ILE A 193 -21.71 -20.60 -21.74
C ILE A 193 -21.05 -20.90 -20.41
N SER A 194 -20.72 -22.17 -20.17
CA SER A 194 -19.98 -22.59 -18.99
C SER A 194 -18.65 -23.18 -19.37
N TRP A 195 -17.63 -22.92 -18.53
CA TRP A 195 -16.25 -23.31 -18.72
C TRP A 195 -15.62 -23.66 -17.38
N GLY A 196 -14.67 -24.60 -17.36
CA GLY A 196 -13.99 -25.06 -16.15
C GLY A 196 -14.58 -26.36 -15.59
N ASP A 197 -14.66 -26.47 -14.26
CA ASP A 197 -15.17 -27.69 -13.60
C ASP A 197 -16.68 -27.58 -13.33
N PHE A 198 -17.47 -28.28 -14.14
CA PHE A 198 -18.92 -28.29 -14.05
C PHE A 198 -19.46 -28.95 -12.78
N GLU A 199 -18.69 -29.82 -12.13
CA GLU A 199 -19.04 -30.49 -10.86
C GLU A 199 -18.77 -29.59 -9.64
N SER A 200 -18.09 -28.46 -9.84
CA SER A 200 -17.77 -27.56 -8.75
C SER A 200 -19.00 -26.90 -8.13
N LYS A 201 -19.01 -26.85 -6.79
CA LYS A 201 -20.00 -26.09 -6.02
C LYS A 201 -19.80 -24.59 -6.11
N ASN A 202 -18.61 -24.16 -6.52
CA ASN A 202 -18.26 -22.74 -6.63
C ASN A 202 -18.41 -22.28 -8.07
N THR A 203 -19.40 -21.45 -8.31
CA THR A 203 -19.66 -20.88 -9.64
C THR A 203 -19.38 -19.39 -9.64
N ILE A 204 -18.55 -18.96 -10.58
CA ILE A 204 -18.32 -17.55 -10.87
C ILE A 204 -19.05 -17.22 -12.16
N THR A 205 -20.09 -16.40 -12.08
CA THR A 205 -20.81 -15.92 -13.26
C THR A 205 -20.28 -14.53 -13.65
N VAL A 206 -19.94 -14.35 -14.91
CA VAL A 206 -19.40 -13.12 -15.46
C VAL A 206 -20.32 -12.61 -16.55
N ILE A 207 -20.93 -11.44 -16.32
CA ILE A 207 -21.59 -10.73 -17.42
C ILE A 207 -20.51 -9.96 -18.18
N SER A 208 -20.31 -10.34 -19.42
CA SER A 208 -19.18 -9.92 -20.26
C SER A 208 -19.64 -9.39 -21.60
N ASN A 209 -18.83 -8.54 -22.20
CA ASN A 209 -19.02 -8.12 -23.60
C ASN A 209 -17.82 -8.62 -24.40
N PRO A 210 -18.02 -9.37 -25.51
CA PRO A 210 -16.95 -9.91 -26.34
C PRO A 210 -15.96 -8.89 -26.87
N TYR A 211 -16.39 -7.62 -26.97
CA TYR A 211 -15.60 -6.52 -27.56
C TYR A 211 -15.01 -5.57 -26.48
N CYS A 212 -15.24 -5.84 -25.21
CA CYS A 212 -14.76 -5.00 -24.13
C CYS A 212 -13.34 -5.41 -23.68
N LYS A 213 -12.39 -4.49 -23.71
CA LYS A 213 -11.00 -4.74 -23.29
C LYS A 213 -10.89 -5.23 -21.85
N SER A 214 -11.60 -4.60 -20.91
CA SER A 214 -11.61 -5.01 -19.50
C SER A 214 -12.22 -6.40 -19.29
N CYS A 215 -13.08 -6.87 -20.19
CA CYS A 215 -13.59 -8.24 -20.18
C CYS A 215 -12.52 -9.24 -20.61
N GLY A 216 -11.67 -8.88 -21.57
CA GLY A 216 -10.50 -9.70 -21.94
C GLY A 216 -9.48 -9.80 -20.80
N GLU A 217 -9.18 -8.68 -20.14
CA GLU A 217 -8.33 -8.67 -18.94
C GLU A 217 -8.93 -9.54 -17.81
N MET A 218 -10.25 -9.50 -17.64
CA MET A 218 -10.96 -10.33 -16.68
C MET A 218 -10.85 -11.81 -17.02
N HIS A 219 -10.99 -12.20 -18.31
CA HIS A 219 -10.79 -13.58 -18.77
C HIS A 219 -9.39 -14.10 -18.44
N SER A 220 -8.35 -13.32 -18.74
CA SER A 220 -6.96 -13.66 -18.41
C SER A 220 -6.74 -13.85 -16.90
N ASN A 221 -7.35 -12.96 -16.07
CA ASN A 221 -7.26 -13.08 -14.62
C ASN A 221 -7.99 -14.32 -14.08
N LEU A 222 -9.15 -14.68 -14.63
CA LEU A 222 -9.89 -15.90 -14.27
C LEU A 222 -9.07 -17.15 -14.61
N LYS A 223 -8.46 -17.17 -15.79
CA LYS A 223 -7.59 -18.26 -16.21
C LYS A 223 -6.39 -18.42 -15.29
N ALA A 224 -5.69 -17.33 -14.97
CA ALA A 224 -4.58 -17.35 -14.05
C ALA A 224 -5.00 -17.81 -12.64
N MET A 225 -6.19 -17.41 -12.18
CA MET A 225 -6.75 -17.87 -10.92
C MET A 225 -6.99 -19.38 -10.95
N MET A 226 -7.62 -19.91 -12.01
CA MET A 226 -7.93 -21.35 -12.13
C MET A 226 -6.67 -22.22 -12.17
N MET A 227 -5.59 -21.74 -12.81
CA MET A 227 -4.30 -22.45 -12.84
C MET A 227 -3.63 -22.55 -11.48
N ASN A 228 -3.83 -21.53 -10.61
CA ASN A 228 -3.17 -21.42 -9.32
C ASN A 228 -4.08 -21.79 -8.14
N ALA A 229 -5.38 -21.99 -8.38
CA ALA A 229 -6.34 -22.24 -7.33
C ALA A 229 -6.26 -23.69 -6.82
N ARG A 230 -6.29 -23.83 -5.47
CA ARG A 230 -6.49 -25.13 -4.81
C ARG A 230 -7.93 -25.64 -4.91
N VAL A 231 -8.85 -24.73 -5.19
CA VAL A 231 -10.30 -24.98 -5.29
C VAL A 231 -10.70 -24.92 -6.75
N LYS A 232 -11.53 -25.87 -7.18
CA LYS A 232 -12.06 -25.87 -8.52
C LYS A 232 -13.27 -24.96 -8.64
N TYR A 233 -13.40 -24.29 -9.79
CA TYR A 233 -14.47 -23.35 -10.07
C TYR A 233 -15.14 -23.71 -11.39
N ASN A 234 -16.48 -23.49 -11.44
CA ASN A 234 -17.22 -23.39 -12.69
C ASN A 234 -17.32 -21.93 -13.08
N ILE A 235 -16.92 -21.57 -14.28
CA ILE A 235 -17.03 -20.22 -14.81
C ILE A 235 -18.20 -20.18 -15.80
N GLN A 236 -19.17 -19.32 -15.56
CA GLN A 236 -20.28 -19.10 -16.44
C GLN A 236 -20.19 -17.70 -17.06
N TYR A 237 -20.14 -17.61 -18.38
CA TYR A 237 -20.21 -16.36 -19.10
C TYR A 237 -21.61 -16.10 -19.60
N ILE A 238 -22.13 -14.92 -19.28
CA ILE A 238 -23.35 -14.33 -19.85
C ILE A 238 -22.91 -13.16 -20.70
N PHE A 239 -23.06 -13.27 -22.01
CA PHE A 239 -22.60 -12.26 -22.93
C PHE A 239 -23.70 -11.26 -23.28
N VAL A 240 -23.32 -9.99 -23.26
CA VAL A 240 -24.21 -8.90 -23.65
C VAL A 240 -23.52 -7.98 -24.66
N THR A 241 -24.25 -7.54 -25.65
CA THR A 241 -23.84 -6.50 -26.58
C THR A 241 -24.97 -5.47 -26.70
N TYR A 242 -24.60 -4.25 -27.05
CA TYR A 242 -25.57 -3.17 -27.31
C TYR A 242 -25.92 -3.07 -28.80
N ASN A 243 -25.23 -3.81 -29.68
CA ASN A 243 -25.41 -3.79 -31.12
C ASN A 243 -25.82 -5.19 -31.63
N GLN A 244 -26.94 -5.26 -32.33
CA GLN A 244 -27.43 -6.53 -32.90
C GLN A 244 -26.42 -7.18 -33.85
N THR A 245 -25.67 -6.38 -34.63
CA THR A 245 -24.63 -6.92 -35.52
C THR A 245 -23.57 -7.71 -34.81
N LEU A 246 -23.30 -7.38 -33.51
CA LEU A 246 -22.31 -8.05 -32.67
C LEU A 246 -22.88 -9.29 -31.96
N GLU A 247 -24.20 -9.53 -32.02
CA GLU A 247 -24.82 -10.71 -31.41
C GLU A 247 -24.39 -12.01 -32.10
N LYS A 248 -24.04 -11.94 -33.38
CA LYS A 248 -23.49 -13.08 -34.12
C LYS A 248 -22.23 -13.66 -33.45
N SER A 249 -21.42 -12.82 -32.82
CA SER A 249 -20.24 -13.31 -32.08
C SER A 249 -20.64 -14.13 -30.84
N ILE A 250 -21.73 -13.77 -30.19
CA ILE A 250 -22.23 -14.54 -29.04
C ILE A 250 -22.77 -15.91 -29.53
N ALA A 251 -23.49 -15.93 -30.65
CA ALA A 251 -23.94 -17.18 -31.28
C ALA A 251 -22.75 -18.08 -31.64
N LEU A 252 -21.67 -17.49 -32.22
CA LEU A 252 -20.44 -18.21 -32.49
C LEU A 252 -19.84 -18.80 -31.20
N PHE A 253 -19.77 -18.04 -30.11
CA PHE A 253 -19.24 -18.54 -28.83
C PHE A 253 -20.04 -19.73 -28.31
N MET A 254 -21.36 -19.69 -28.42
CA MET A 254 -22.22 -20.79 -27.98
C MET A 254 -22.02 -22.05 -28.85
N ALA A 255 -21.98 -21.87 -30.17
CA ALA A 255 -21.71 -22.95 -31.12
C ALA A 255 -20.33 -23.58 -30.89
N MET A 256 -19.31 -22.73 -30.63
CA MET A 256 -17.94 -23.21 -30.34
C MET A 256 -17.86 -23.95 -29.01
N ASN A 257 -18.58 -23.48 -27.98
CA ASN A 257 -18.62 -24.16 -26.69
C ASN A 257 -19.27 -25.55 -26.79
N GLN A 258 -20.22 -25.73 -27.69
CA GLN A 258 -20.87 -27.03 -27.92
C GLN A 258 -20.03 -27.98 -28.77
N SER A 259 -19.31 -27.45 -29.77
CA SER A 259 -18.57 -28.26 -30.75
C SER A 259 -17.14 -28.58 -30.35
N LEU A 260 -16.53 -27.80 -29.46
CA LEU A 260 -15.16 -27.96 -29.03
C LEU A 260 -15.08 -28.62 -27.65
N ASN A 261 -13.99 -29.35 -27.41
CA ASN A 261 -13.66 -29.75 -26.04
C ASN A 261 -13.18 -28.51 -25.23
N SER A 262 -13.20 -28.64 -23.90
CA SER A 262 -12.90 -27.53 -22.96
C SER A 262 -11.57 -26.82 -23.26
N SER A 263 -10.51 -27.58 -23.60
CA SER A 263 -9.18 -27.02 -23.88
C SER A 263 -9.14 -26.19 -25.18
N LYS A 264 -9.80 -26.68 -26.24
CA LYS A 264 -9.87 -25.97 -27.51
C LYS A 264 -10.77 -24.74 -27.42
N PHE A 265 -11.82 -24.83 -26.62
CA PHE A 265 -12.69 -23.69 -26.36
C PHE A 265 -11.98 -22.58 -25.55
N ASP A 266 -11.18 -22.97 -24.58
CA ASP A 266 -10.32 -22.02 -23.84
C ASP A 266 -9.34 -21.27 -24.77
N ALA A 267 -8.67 -22.02 -25.65
CA ALA A 267 -7.78 -21.42 -26.65
C ALA A 267 -8.52 -20.49 -27.62
N PHE A 268 -9.77 -20.82 -27.97
CA PHE A 268 -10.61 -19.93 -28.78
C PHE A 268 -10.95 -18.62 -28.06
N LEU A 269 -11.28 -18.67 -26.75
CA LEU A 269 -11.54 -17.47 -25.95
C LEU A 269 -10.29 -16.60 -25.83
N ASP A 270 -9.13 -17.22 -25.61
CA ASP A 270 -7.85 -16.51 -25.58
C ASP A 270 -7.56 -15.79 -26.90
N ASP A 271 -7.74 -16.51 -28.04
CA ASP A 271 -7.54 -15.96 -29.39
C ASP A 271 -8.50 -14.77 -29.63
N TRP A 272 -9.76 -14.90 -29.25
CA TRP A 272 -10.75 -13.83 -29.39
C TRP A 272 -10.41 -12.58 -28.55
N PHE A 273 -10.14 -12.76 -27.27
CA PHE A 273 -9.92 -11.63 -26.37
C PHE A 273 -8.55 -10.95 -26.60
N SER A 274 -7.57 -11.67 -27.13
CA SER A 274 -6.27 -11.09 -27.51
C SER A 274 -6.26 -10.45 -28.90
N SER A 275 -7.31 -10.70 -29.73
CA SER A 275 -7.38 -10.21 -31.09
C SER A 275 -7.86 -8.76 -31.18
N ASP A 276 -7.38 -8.07 -32.21
CA ASP A 276 -7.93 -6.80 -32.66
C ASP A 276 -9.24 -7.00 -33.48
N ASP A 277 -9.92 -5.92 -33.83
CA ASP A 277 -11.19 -6.01 -34.53
C ASP A 277 -11.09 -6.66 -35.91
N LYS A 278 -9.96 -6.51 -36.61
CA LYS A 278 -9.72 -7.14 -37.90
C LYS A 278 -9.63 -8.66 -37.79
N LYS A 279 -8.83 -9.14 -36.84
CA LYS A 279 -8.71 -10.58 -36.56
C LYS A 279 -10.03 -11.19 -36.06
N ARG A 280 -10.81 -10.46 -35.27
CA ARG A 280 -12.15 -10.89 -34.86
C ARG A 280 -13.08 -11.09 -36.05
N GLN A 281 -13.01 -10.17 -37.04
CA GLN A 281 -13.74 -10.34 -38.29
C GLN A 281 -13.27 -11.57 -39.08
N ASP A 282 -11.96 -11.84 -39.15
CA ASP A 282 -11.43 -13.04 -39.81
C ASP A 282 -11.89 -14.33 -39.09
N ILE A 283 -11.95 -14.29 -37.75
CA ILE A 283 -12.51 -15.40 -36.96
C ILE A 283 -13.99 -15.60 -37.29
N MET A 284 -14.76 -14.52 -37.41
CA MET A 284 -16.19 -14.58 -37.76
C MET A 284 -16.43 -15.06 -39.19
N ASN A 285 -15.52 -14.75 -40.12
CA ASN A 285 -15.70 -15.05 -41.55
C ASN A 285 -15.21 -16.43 -41.98
N GLY A 286 -14.61 -17.22 -41.12
CA GLY A 286 -14.27 -18.55 -41.54
C GLY A 286 -13.16 -19.34 -40.87
N LYS A 287 -12.52 -18.79 -39.87
CA LYS A 287 -11.52 -19.56 -39.09
C LYS A 287 -12.15 -20.74 -38.36
N TYR A 288 -13.43 -20.61 -37.99
CA TYR A 288 -14.21 -21.64 -37.31
C TYR A 288 -15.56 -21.82 -38.04
N LEU A 289 -15.73 -22.96 -38.68
CA LEU A 289 -16.98 -23.35 -39.36
C LEU A 289 -17.97 -23.90 -38.33
N CYS A 290 -18.92 -23.09 -37.90
CA CYS A 290 -20.03 -23.52 -37.06
C CYS A 290 -21.34 -22.96 -37.58
N ASP A 291 -22.43 -23.69 -37.43
CA ASP A 291 -23.76 -23.17 -37.72
C ASP A 291 -24.22 -22.24 -36.61
N ILE A 292 -24.26 -20.95 -36.93
CA ILE A 292 -24.71 -19.91 -36.03
C ILE A 292 -26.19 -19.53 -36.21
N ASN A 293 -26.90 -20.24 -37.10
CA ASN A 293 -28.29 -19.91 -37.45
C ASN A 293 -29.31 -20.75 -36.63
N ASP A 294 -28.85 -21.59 -35.69
CA ASP A 294 -29.74 -22.32 -34.80
C ASP A 294 -30.61 -21.39 -33.98
N GLU A 295 -31.90 -21.56 -34.02
CA GLU A 295 -32.90 -20.76 -33.31
C GLU A 295 -32.70 -20.81 -31.77
N CYS A 296 -32.12 -21.89 -31.28
CA CYS A 296 -31.80 -22.09 -29.88
C CYS A 296 -30.79 -21.03 -29.37
N TRP A 297 -29.78 -20.67 -30.18
CA TRP A 297 -28.80 -19.62 -29.82
C TRP A 297 -29.45 -18.26 -29.66
N TRP A 298 -30.31 -17.88 -30.59
CA TRP A 298 -30.99 -16.59 -30.58
C TRP A 298 -31.94 -16.44 -29.39
N LYS A 299 -32.63 -17.50 -29.01
CA LYS A 299 -33.43 -17.53 -27.79
C LYS A 299 -32.57 -17.32 -26.57
N ASN A 300 -31.45 -18.05 -26.44
CA ASN A 300 -30.54 -17.93 -25.31
C ASN A 300 -29.93 -16.52 -25.23
N ILE A 301 -29.51 -15.92 -26.36
CA ILE A 301 -29.01 -14.55 -26.42
C ILE A 301 -30.05 -13.54 -25.90
N LYS A 302 -31.32 -13.71 -26.28
CA LYS A 302 -32.42 -12.89 -25.78
C LYS A 302 -32.58 -13.04 -24.25
N ASP A 303 -32.48 -14.27 -23.75
CA ASP A 303 -32.58 -14.55 -22.31
C ASP A 303 -31.40 -13.95 -21.55
N GLN A 304 -30.16 -14.02 -22.08
CA GLN A 304 -28.99 -13.34 -21.51
C GLN A 304 -29.20 -11.83 -21.38
N LYS A 305 -29.73 -11.18 -22.43
CA LYS A 305 -30.05 -9.75 -22.41
C LYS A 305 -31.14 -9.42 -21.37
N ASN A 306 -32.18 -10.23 -21.27
CA ASN A 306 -33.24 -10.06 -20.30
C ASN A 306 -32.70 -10.19 -18.87
N PHE A 307 -31.83 -11.17 -18.63
CA PHE A 307 -31.17 -11.33 -17.34
C PHE A 307 -30.30 -10.12 -16.99
N ALA A 308 -29.47 -9.64 -17.92
CA ALA A 308 -28.63 -8.47 -17.68
C ALA A 308 -29.44 -7.20 -17.38
N LYS A 309 -30.58 -7.02 -18.03
CA LYS A 309 -31.55 -5.95 -17.70
C LYS A 309 -32.18 -6.13 -16.34
N PHE A 310 -32.59 -7.34 -16.00
CA PHE A 310 -33.18 -7.67 -14.69
C PHE A 310 -32.23 -7.38 -13.52
N VAL A 311 -30.95 -7.63 -13.70
CA VAL A 311 -29.91 -7.37 -12.70
C VAL A 311 -29.47 -5.90 -12.69
N ASP A 312 -29.91 -5.09 -13.62
CA ASP A 312 -29.48 -3.67 -13.83
C ASP A 312 -27.98 -3.53 -14.00
N VAL A 313 -27.42 -4.31 -14.94
CA VAL A 313 -25.98 -4.26 -15.24
C VAL A 313 -25.60 -2.93 -15.86
N LYS A 314 -24.77 -2.15 -15.18
CA LYS A 314 -24.34 -0.81 -15.59
C LYS A 314 -23.01 -0.82 -16.40
N ALA A 315 -22.18 -1.84 -16.18
CA ALA A 315 -20.87 -1.96 -16.82
C ALA A 315 -20.46 -3.43 -16.96
N THR A 316 -19.61 -3.70 -17.93
CA THR A 316 -18.96 -5.00 -18.11
C THR A 316 -17.46 -4.89 -17.86
N PRO A 317 -16.82 -5.86 -17.20
CA PRO A 317 -17.40 -7.07 -16.64
C PRO A 317 -18.12 -6.86 -15.31
N THR A 318 -19.25 -7.59 -15.07
CA THR A 318 -19.91 -7.68 -13.78
C THR A 318 -19.85 -9.12 -13.29
N LEU A 319 -19.48 -9.32 -12.02
CA LEU A 319 -19.16 -10.62 -11.44
C LEU A 319 -20.17 -11.04 -10.38
N PHE A 320 -20.50 -12.34 -10.36
CA PHE A 320 -21.27 -12.98 -9.32
C PHE A 320 -20.50 -14.20 -8.80
N PHE A 321 -20.57 -14.42 -7.51
CA PHE A 321 -20.07 -15.63 -6.87
C PHE A 321 -21.22 -16.38 -6.22
N ASN A 322 -21.48 -17.59 -6.68
CA ASN A 322 -22.61 -18.42 -6.25
C ASN A 322 -23.97 -17.67 -6.29
N GLY A 323 -24.16 -16.83 -7.30
CA GLY A 323 -25.34 -16.01 -7.51
C GLY A 323 -25.37 -14.69 -6.74
N TYR A 324 -24.41 -14.43 -5.83
CA TYR A 324 -24.29 -13.15 -5.16
C TYR A 324 -23.49 -12.16 -6.00
N LEU A 325 -23.99 -10.95 -6.16
CA LEU A 325 -23.27 -9.88 -6.84
C LEU A 325 -21.98 -9.55 -6.07
N LEU A 326 -20.83 -9.65 -6.75
CA LEU A 326 -19.56 -9.37 -6.11
C LEU A 326 -19.44 -7.87 -5.81
N PRO A 327 -19.16 -7.48 -4.54
CA PRO A 327 -19.01 -6.06 -4.20
C PRO A 327 -17.87 -5.43 -5.00
N SER A 328 -18.05 -4.22 -5.53
CA SER A 328 -17.10 -3.51 -6.41
C SER A 328 -15.70 -3.32 -5.80
N LYS A 329 -15.59 -3.39 -4.48
CA LYS A 329 -14.33 -3.25 -3.73
C LYS A 329 -13.49 -4.53 -3.74
N TYR A 330 -14.05 -5.67 -4.17
CA TYR A 330 -13.39 -6.98 -4.22
C TYR A 330 -13.07 -7.36 -5.67
N SER A 331 -11.94 -7.99 -5.86
CA SER A 331 -11.50 -8.58 -7.13
C SER A 331 -11.39 -10.10 -6.98
N LEU A 332 -11.18 -10.80 -8.09
CA LEU A 332 -10.98 -12.27 -8.12
C LEU A 332 -9.91 -12.79 -7.17
N ARG A 333 -8.97 -11.94 -6.74
CA ARG A 333 -7.89 -12.33 -5.81
C ARG A 333 -8.36 -12.72 -4.41
N TYR A 334 -9.62 -12.45 -4.09
CA TYR A 334 -10.21 -12.73 -2.77
C TYR A 334 -11.22 -13.89 -2.81
N LEU A 335 -11.42 -14.52 -3.97
CA LEU A 335 -12.16 -15.75 -4.19
C LEU A 335 -11.24 -16.96 -4.10
#